data_6b79c5343bab9ce3f95a3c4496e72a4d
#
_entry.id   6b79c5343bab9ce3f95a3c4496e72a4d
#
_cell.length_a   1.000
_cell.length_b   1.000
_cell.length_c   1.000
_cell.angle_alpha   90.00
_cell.angle_beta   90.00
_cell.angle_gamma   90.00
#
_symmetry.space_group_name_H-M   'P 1'
#
loop_
_entity.id
_entity.type
_entity.pdbx_description
1 polymer ?
#
loop_
_entity_poly.entity_id
_entity_poly.type
_entity_poly.pdbx_seq_one_letter_code
_entity_poly.pdbx_strand_id
1 'polypeptide(L)'
;NIHDQSNFVDIRKLSFSIQLSEEDSYKGGELEITNWDESIFVVPKQKGSITFFLSDMNHQVKPVTKGIRYSLVGWVNGPNIK
;
A
#
# COMPACT_ATOMS: atom_id res chain seq x y z
N ASN A 1 31.98 1.50 -1.52
CA ASN A 1 31.66 1.28 -1.47
C ASN A 1 31.09 1.15 -1.57
N ILE A 2 31.07 1.60 -1.55
CA ILE A 2 30.73 1.43 -1.40
C ILE A 2 30.22 1.22 -1.88
N HIS A 3 30.59 1.61 -2.11
CA HIS A 3 30.20 1.42 -2.42
C HIS A 3 29.58 1.26 -2.58
N ASP A 4 29.45 1.63 -2.59
CA ASP A 4 28.99 1.47 -2.49
C ASP A 4 28.37 1.50 -1.99
N GLN A 5 28.30 1.74 -1.81
CA GLN A 5 27.70 1.82 -1.19
C GLN A 5 26.59 2.47 -1.06
N SER A 6 26.34 3.00 -1.15
CA SER A 6 25.29 3.92 -1.07
C SER A 6 24.14 3.59 -1.90
N ASN A 7 24.36 3.11 -2.95
CA ASN A 7 23.30 2.89 -3.89
C ASN A 7 22.28 1.93 -3.41
N PHE A 8 22.59 1.08 -2.52
CA PHE A 8 21.62 0.11 -2.12
C PHE A 8 20.50 0.68 -1.31
N VAL A 9 20.67 1.80 -0.70
CA VAL A 9 19.61 2.33 0.11
C VAL A 9 18.59 3.06 -0.68
N ASP A 10 18.82 3.25 -1.94
CA ASP A 10 17.93 4.05 -2.70
C ASP A 10 16.84 3.32 -3.38
N ILE A 11 16.88 2.02 -3.33
CA ILE A 11 15.94 1.27 -4.09
C ILE A 11 14.79 0.91 -3.22
N ARG A 12 13.83 1.75 -3.18
CA ARG A 12 12.63 1.49 -2.43
C ARG A 12 11.49 1.39 -3.39
N LYS A 13 10.63 0.41 -3.16
CA LYS A 13 9.40 0.30 -3.91
C LYS A 13 8.35 1.18 -3.26
N LEU A 14 7.67 1.92 -4.08
CA LEU A 14 6.50 2.66 -3.65
C LEU A 14 5.30 1.89 -4.16
N SER A 15 4.51 1.39 -3.25
CA SER A 15 3.30 0.65 -3.58
C SER A 15 2.10 1.57 -3.62
N PHE A 16 1.11 1.19 -4.39
CA PHE A 16 -0.14 1.93 -4.40
C PHE A 16 -1.31 0.97 -4.47
N SER A 17 -2.43 1.44 -3.99
CA SER A 17 -3.69 0.71 -4.06
C SER A 17 -4.77 1.69 -4.48
N ILE A 18 -5.53 1.33 -5.50
CA ILE A 18 -6.64 2.14 -5.98
C ILE A 18 -7.92 1.36 -5.69
N GLN A 19 -8.83 1.99 -4.98
CA GLN A 19 -10.08 1.36 -4.62
C GLN A 19 -11.03 1.42 -5.80
N LEU A 20 -11.47 0.27 -6.30
CA LEU A 20 -12.34 0.20 -7.46
C LEU A 20 -13.78 -0.12 -7.11
N SER A 21 -14.05 -0.60 -5.91
CA SER A 21 -15.39 -0.95 -5.48
C SER A 21 -16.06 0.22 -4.79
N GLU A 22 -17.36 0.27 -4.89
CA GLU A 22 -18.15 1.18 -4.05
C GLU A 22 -17.99 0.72 -2.60
N GLU A 23 -17.87 1.65 -1.69
CA GLU A 23 -17.53 1.30 -0.31
C GLU A 23 -18.63 0.51 0.39
N ASP A 24 -19.87 0.62 -0.07
CA ASP A 24 -20.98 -0.11 0.53
C ASP A 24 -21.32 -1.39 -0.21
N SER A 25 -20.52 -1.77 -1.20
CA SER A 25 -20.78 -2.99 -1.97
C SER A 25 -20.17 -4.22 -1.31
N TYR A 26 -19.43 -4.06 -0.24
CA TYR A 26 -18.79 -5.19 0.45
C TYR A 26 -18.56 -4.83 1.91
N LYS A 27 -18.31 -5.84 2.72
CA LYS A 27 -17.99 -5.66 4.13
C LYS A 27 -16.67 -6.35 4.43
N GLY A 28 -15.93 -5.78 5.37
CA GLY A 28 -14.59 -6.25 5.66
C GLY A 28 -13.61 -5.74 4.61
N GLY A 29 -12.53 -6.43 4.43
CA GLY A 29 -11.58 -6.10 3.38
C GLY A 29 -10.81 -4.81 3.60
N GLU A 30 -10.73 -4.32 4.84
CA GLU A 30 -9.99 -3.10 5.11
C GLU A 30 -8.50 -3.33 4.84
N LEU A 31 -7.88 -2.41 4.15
CA LEU A 31 -6.44 -2.41 3.99
C LEU A 31 -5.87 -1.58 5.14
N GLU A 32 -5.00 -2.19 5.90
CA GLU A 32 -4.37 -1.55 7.05
C GLU A 32 -2.87 -1.49 6.82
N ILE A 33 -2.29 -0.34 7.08
CA ILE A 33 -0.87 -0.12 6.93
C ILE A 33 -0.33 0.22 8.31
N THR A 34 0.70 -0.49 8.74
CA THR A 34 1.31 -0.25 10.04
C THR A 34 2.50 0.68 9.84
N ASN A 35 2.44 1.82 10.50
CA ASN A 35 3.53 2.80 10.45
C ASN A 35 4.69 2.34 11.32
N TRP A 36 5.81 3.02 11.20
CA TRP A 36 7.00 2.64 11.96
C TRP A 36 6.85 2.85 13.45
N ASP A 37 5.94 3.72 13.87
CA ASP A 37 5.65 3.89 15.29
C ASP A 37 4.56 2.91 15.76
N GLU A 38 4.22 1.95 14.92
CA GLU A 38 3.25 0.90 15.18
C GLU A 38 1.80 1.37 15.18
N SER A 39 1.55 2.61 14.82
CA SER A 39 0.19 3.04 14.61
C SER A 39 -0.35 2.45 13.31
N ILE A 40 -1.64 2.23 13.27
CA ILE A 40 -2.28 1.61 12.12
C ILE A 40 -3.11 2.65 11.39
N PHE A 41 -2.86 2.75 10.10
CA PHE A 41 -3.65 3.60 9.21
C PHE A 41 -4.60 2.71 8.42
N VAL A 42 -5.89 2.96 8.56
CA VAL A 42 -6.90 2.25 7.79
C VAL A 42 -7.16 3.04 6.53
N VAL A 43 -6.92 2.42 5.40
CA VAL A 43 -7.03 3.08 4.11
C VAL A 43 -8.49 3.41 3.80
N PRO A 44 -8.78 4.58 3.27
CA PRO A 44 -10.16 4.93 2.92
C PRO A 44 -10.75 3.94 1.93
N LYS A 45 -12.04 3.66 2.10
CA LYS A 45 -12.75 2.74 1.24
C LYS A 45 -13.48 3.43 0.09
N GLN A 46 -13.35 4.73 -0.01
CA GLN A 46 -14.06 5.46 -1.04
C GLN A 46 -13.57 5.04 -2.42
N LYS A 47 -14.49 4.77 -3.32
CA LYS A 47 -14.17 4.37 -4.67
C LYS A 47 -13.34 5.45 -5.35
N GLY A 48 -12.29 5.03 -6.01
CA GLY A 48 -11.39 5.94 -6.72
C GLY A 48 -10.27 6.49 -5.88
N SER A 49 -10.26 6.22 -4.56
CA SER A 49 -9.17 6.72 -3.73
C SER A 49 -7.89 5.94 -4.03
N ILE A 50 -6.78 6.66 -3.99
CA ILE A 50 -5.47 6.07 -4.24
C ILE A 50 -4.65 6.26 -2.99
N THR A 51 -4.03 5.19 -2.53
CA THR A 51 -3.17 5.23 -1.36
C THR A 51 -1.79 4.79 -1.76
N PHE A 52 -0.79 5.55 -1.35
CA PHE A 52 0.61 5.21 -1.58
C PHE A 52 1.27 4.86 -0.25
N PHE A 53 2.12 3.86 -0.28
CA PHE A 53 2.88 3.49 0.91
C PHE A 53 4.17 2.80 0.48
N LEU A 54 5.15 2.80 1.36
CA LEU A 54 6.40 2.11 1.07
C LEU A 54 6.17 0.62 1.18
N SER A 55 6.68 -0.13 0.23
CA SER A 55 6.41 -1.57 0.15
C SER A 55 6.95 -2.35 1.34
N ASP A 56 7.94 -1.82 2.03
CA ASP A 56 8.49 -2.51 3.19
C ASP A 56 7.72 -2.24 4.48
N MET A 57 6.69 -1.41 4.44
CA MET A 57 5.83 -1.23 5.60
C MET A 57 4.91 -2.44 5.74
N ASN A 58 4.62 -2.81 6.97
CA ASN A 58 3.69 -3.90 7.19
C ASN A 58 2.30 -3.47 6.74
N HIS A 59 1.64 -4.33 6.03
CA HIS A 59 0.29 -4.04 5.57
C HIS A 59 -0.47 -5.35 5.42
N GLN A 60 -1.77 -5.28 5.56
CA GLN A 60 -2.62 -6.46 5.41
C GLN A 60 -4.00 -6.04 4.96
N VAL A 61 -4.69 -6.94 4.31
CA VAL A 61 -6.09 -6.76 3.95
C VAL A 61 -6.89 -7.69 4.84
N LYS A 62 -7.85 -7.12 5.58
CA LYS A 62 -8.72 -7.93 6.42
C LYS A 62 -9.64 -8.76 5.54
N PRO A 63 -10.13 -9.89 6.04
CA PRO A 63 -11.02 -10.71 5.24
C PRO A 63 -12.27 -9.96 4.81
N VAL A 64 -12.69 -10.19 3.57
CA VAL A 64 -13.97 -9.69 3.09
C VAL A 64 -15.03 -10.65 3.60
N THR A 65 -16.01 -10.13 4.33
CA THR A 65 -17.03 -10.97 4.94
C THR A 65 -18.34 -10.97 4.14
N LYS A 66 -18.52 -10.01 3.24
CA LYS A 66 -19.70 -9.96 2.41
C LYS A 66 -19.37 -9.16 1.15
N GLY A 67 -19.88 -9.63 0.02
CA GLY A 67 -19.64 -8.94 -1.25
C GLY A 67 -18.27 -9.25 -1.81
N ILE A 68 -17.88 -8.44 -2.78
CA ILE A 68 -16.59 -8.61 -3.46
C ILE A 68 -15.90 -7.26 -3.48
N ARG A 69 -14.63 -7.26 -3.12
CA ARG A 69 -13.82 -6.06 -3.14
C ARG A 69 -12.87 -6.12 -4.31
N TYR A 70 -12.87 -5.05 -5.12
CA TYR A 70 -11.95 -4.91 -6.23
C TYR A 70 -11.00 -3.76 -5.96
N SER A 71 -9.73 -3.98 -6.24
CA SER A 71 -8.73 -2.93 -6.15
C SER A 71 -7.66 -3.16 -7.20
N LEU A 72 -7.00 -2.10 -7.59
CA LEU A 72 -5.84 -2.19 -8.46
C LEU A 72 -4.63 -1.89 -7.61
N VAL A 73 -3.67 -2.80 -7.60
CA VAL A 73 -2.47 -2.60 -6.82
C VAL A 73 -1.27 -2.67 -7.75
N GLY A 74 -0.24 -1.95 -7.38
CA GLY A 74 0.98 -1.97 -8.14
C GLY A 74 2.08 -1.29 -7.36
N TRP A 75 3.22 -1.14 -8.02
CA TRP A 75 4.34 -0.46 -7.39
C TRP A 75 5.23 0.14 -8.45
N VAL A 76 6.03 1.10 -8.01
CA VAL A 76 7.09 1.65 -8.83
C VAL A 76 8.35 1.56 -8.00
N ASN A 77 9.46 1.30 -8.63
CA ASN A 77 10.72 1.33 -7.94
C ASN A 77 11.16 2.77 -7.80
N GLY A 78 11.66 3.07 -6.63
CA GLY A 78 12.18 4.39 -6.41
C GLY A 78 13.33 4.65 -7.34
N PRO A 79 13.50 5.86 -7.73
CA PRO A 79 14.57 6.18 -8.63
C PRO A 79 15.85 6.05 -7.91
N ASN A 80 16.76 5.49 -8.61
CA ASN A 80 18.04 5.40 -8.17
C ASN A 80 18.78 6.52 -8.67
N ILE A 81 18.35 7.62 -8.49
CA ILE A 81 18.84 8.66 -9.14
C ILE A 81 20.04 9.06 -8.80
N LYS A 82 20.49 9.08 -9.34
CA LYS A 82 21.63 9.51 -9.17
C LYS A 82 21.72 10.80 -9.01
#